data_89b8054e0ffc2e01191a92ccbfc9f28d
#
_entry.id   89b8054e0ffc2e01191a92ccbfc9f28d
#
_cell.length_a   1.000
_cell.length_b   1.000
_cell.length_c   1.000
_cell.angle_alpha   90.00
_cell.angle_beta   90.00
_cell.angle_gamma   90.00
#
_symmetry.space_group_name_H-M   'P 1'
#
loop_
_entity.id
_entity.type
_entity.pdbx_description
1 polymer ?
#
loop_
_entity_poly.entity_id
_entity_poly.type
_entity_poly.pdbx_seq_one_letter_code
_entity_poly.pdbx_strand_id
1 'polypeptide(L)'
;MSSRIILISCVSKKLNYKTEAEKLYISPLFKYNLRYAKSLKPDKIFVLSAKYGLVGLKQRIEPYDLTLNKMSLAEIKKWSNQVVKKLSKVANLKKDEFTFLAGQKYRQYLIPEINNYKIPLKGLGIGKQLGYLKNKVANEEKCSQLHRYFNSLKRLKFPFLDKNIPKNGIYILFEKKELAHEGNRIVRIGTHTGLNQLRSRLKQHFIQENKDRSIFRKNIGRCFLNKQKDSFLEKWELDLTAKKDKEKNSQLIDFKKQKKIEQKVSKYIQDNFSFVVFPIEDKKKRLALESKIISTISLCNECKPSKNWFGFNSPKGKIKESGLWLVNELYKEPLSDKDIKELKNI
;
A
#
# COMPACT_ATOMS: atom_id res chain seq x y z
N MET A 1 15.50 12.08 10.73
CA MET A 1 14.70 11.18 9.86
C MET A 1 15.00 11.53 8.42
N SER A 2 15.02 10.56 7.50
CA SER A 2 15.19 10.79 6.08
C SER A 2 13.87 11.28 5.48
N SER A 3 13.91 12.36 4.69
CA SER A 3 12.74 12.91 3.99
C SER A 3 12.56 12.24 2.62
N ARG A 4 11.30 12.13 2.16
CA ARG A 4 10.96 11.66 0.81
C ARG A 4 10.66 12.84 -0.09
N ILE A 5 11.41 12.95 -1.19
CA ILE A 5 11.35 14.09 -2.11
C ILE A 5 11.04 13.60 -3.52
N ILE A 6 10.10 14.26 -4.18
CA ILE A 6 9.75 13.91 -5.56
C ILE A 6 10.08 15.07 -6.49
N LEU A 7 10.74 14.76 -7.60
CA LEU A 7 11.16 15.68 -8.63
C LEU A 7 10.42 15.36 -9.94
N ILE A 8 9.58 16.31 -10.40
CA ILE A 8 8.76 16.15 -11.62
C ILE A 8 9.32 17.08 -12.69
N SER A 9 9.63 16.58 -13.89
CA SER A 9 10.06 17.47 -14.99
C SER A 9 8.91 18.32 -15.51
N CYS A 10 9.23 19.55 -15.89
CA CYS A 10 8.33 20.41 -16.64
C CYS A 10 8.00 19.82 -18.03
N VAL A 11 6.96 20.35 -18.65
CA VAL A 11 6.48 19.97 -19.99
C VAL A 11 6.30 21.21 -20.86
N SER A 12 6.18 21.02 -22.19
CA SER A 12 5.99 22.12 -23.13
C SER A 12 4.66 22.84 -22.95
N LYS A 13 3.54 22.10 -22.80
CA LYS A 13 2.19 22.67 -22.74
C LYS A 13 1.93 23.34 -21.40
N LYS A 14 1.76 24.66 -21.41
CA LYS A 14 1.58 25.52 -20.24
C LYS A 14 0.38 26.45 -20.43
N LEU A 15 -0.14 27.01 -19.32
CA LEU A 15 -1.02 28.19 -19.37
C LEU A 15 -0.22 29.41 -19.86
N ASN A 16 -0.91 30.42 -20.35
CA ASN A 16 -0.31 31.66 -20.94
C ASN A 16 -0.20 32.82 -19.92
N TYR A 17 -0.43 32.58 -18.65
CA TYR A 17 -0.37 33.57 -17.58
C TYR A 17 0.37 33.05 -16.34
N LYS A 18 0.85 33.97 -15.51
CA LYS A 18 1.55 33.70 -14.26
C LYS A 18 0.66 33.00 -13.25
N THR A 19 1.08 31.83 -12.78
CA THR A 19 0.35 31.03 -11.79
C THR A 19 1.27 30.14 -10.99
N GLU A 20 0.71 29.42 -10.01
CA GLU A 20 1.43 28.39 -9.24
C GLU A 20 2.00 27.32 -10.17
N ALA A 21 3.21 26.83 -9.89
CA ALA A 21 3.89 25.84 -10.73
C ALA A 21 3.06 24.55 -10.93
N GLU A 22 2.32 24.10 -9.91
CA GLU A 22 1.46 22.92 -10.05
C GLU A 22 0.29 23.10 -11.02
N LYS A 23 -0.13 24.34 -11.28
CA LYS A 23 -1.23 24.69 -12.19
C LYS A 23 -0.74 25.07 -13.57
N LEU A 24 0.48 25.60 -13.68
CA LEU A 24 1.03 26.13 -14.94
C LEU A 24 1.11 25.05 -16.03
N TYR A 25 1.51 23.83 -15.69
CA TYR A 25 1.74 22.76 -16.66
C TYR A 25 0.47 21.94 -16.86
N ILE A 26 -0.11 22.01 -18.07
CA ILE A 26 -1.46 21.49 -18.37
C ILE A 26 -1.47 20.17 -19.16
N SER A 27 -0.32 19.58 -19.51
CA SER A 27 -0.29 18.31 -20.23
C SER A 27 -0.83 17.14 -19.37
N PRO A 28 -1.46 16.14 -19.98
CA PRO A 28 -1.88 14.93 -19.27
C PRO A 28 -0.74 14.26 -18.49
N LEU A 29 0.45 14.14 -19.10
CA LEU A 29 1.61 13.52 -18.46
C LEU A 29 2.00 14.24 -17.17
N PHE A 30 2.05 15.58 -17.16
CA PHE A 30 2.36 16.33 -15.94
C PHE A 30 1.27 16.16 -14.88
N LYS A 31 0.00 16.24 -15.27
CA LYS A 31 -1.13 16.06 -14.34
C LYS A 31 -1.12 14.69 -13.67
N TYR A 32 -0.85 13.61 -14.41
CA TYR A 32 -0.76 12.27 -13.86
C TYR A 32 0.52 12.08 -13.02
N ASN A 33 1.67 12.64 -13.43
CA ASN A 33 2.88 12.66 -12.62
C ASN A 33 2.64 13.35 -11.27
N LEU A 34 1.97 14.50 -11.27
CA LEU A 34 1.66 15.25 -10.05
C LEU A 34 0.69 14.48 -9.14
N ARG A 35 -0.38 13.88 -9.69
CA ARG A 35 -1.30 13.03 -8.93
C ARG A 35 -0.57 11.83 -8.32
N TYR A 36 0.23 11.13 -9.11
CA TYR A 36 1.03 10.00 -8.63
C TYR A 36 2.03 10.44 -7.56
N ALA A 37 2.73 11.56 -7.75
CA ALA A 37 3.62 12.12 -6.74
C ALA A 37 2.90 12.41 -5.42
N LYS A 38 1.72 13.02 -5.47
CA LYS A 38 0.90 13.30 -4.27
C LYS A 38 0.43 12.02 -3.57
N SER A 39 0.09 10.95 -4.32
CA SER A 39 -0.33 9.67 -3.73
C SER A 39 0.79 8.94 -2.97
N LEU A 40 2.05 9.24 -3.28
CA LEU A 40 3.20 8.71 -2.55
C LEU A 40 3.40 9.36 -1.16
N LYS A 41 2.63 10.40 -0.82
CA LYS A 41 2.70 11.16 0.44
C LYS A 41 4.14 11.56 0.79
N PRO A 42 4.86 12.27 -0.12
CA PRO A 42 6.21 12.73 0.14
C PRO A 42 6.22 13.92 1.10
N ASP A 43 7.37 14.18 1.70
CA ASP A 43 7.57 15.38 2.50
C ASP A 43 7.66 16.64 1.62
N LYS A 44 8.24 16.51 0.42
CA LYS A 44 8.38 17.64 -0.54
C LYS A 44 8.20 17.17 -1.98
N ILE A 45 7.58 18.03 -2.80
CA ILE A 45 7.50 17.87 -4.26
C ILE A 45 8.04 19.14 -4.93
N PHE A 46 8.93 18.98 -5.90
CA PHE A 46 9.44 20.07 -6.71
C PHE A 46 9.26 19.80 -8.20
N VAL A 47 9.13 20.88 -8.96
CA VAL A 47 9.18 20.85 -10.42
C VAL A 47 10.59 21.20 -10.88
N LEU A 48 11.17 20.39 -11.74
CA LEU A 48 12.40 20.66 -12.48
C LEU A 48 12.04 21.48 -13.72
N SER A 49 12.17 22.80 -13.61
CA SER A 49 11.86 23.76 -14.67
C SER A 49 13.09 24.04 -15.52
N ALA A 50 12.98 23.97 -16.85
CA ALA A 50 14.09 24.31 -17.74
C ALA A 50 14.55 25.78 -17.59
N LYS A 51 13.64 26.71 -17.27
CA LYS A 51 13.95 28.12 -17.08
C LYS A 51 14.36 28.45 -15.65
N TYR A 52 13.59 27.96 -14.67
CA TYR A 52 13.72 28.41 -13.27
C TYR A 52 14.52 27.43 -12.39
N GLY A 53 14.94 26.28 -12.92
CA GLY A 53 15.62 25.22 -12.16
C GLY A 53 14.68 24.50 -11.21
N LEU A 54 14.97 24.48 -9.92
CA LEU A 54 14.13 23.87 -8.89
C LEU A 54 13.02 24.83 -8.46
N VAL A 55 11.76 24.40 -8.55
CA VAL A 55 10.56 25.20 -8.28
C VAL A 55 9.61 24.46 -7.35
N GLY A 56 9.17 25.10 -6.27
CA GLY A 56 8.13 24.57 -5.38
C GLY A 56 6.75 24.60 -6.04
N LEU A 57 5.86 23.69 -5.67
CA LEU A 57 4.52 23.57 -6.29
C LEU A 57 3.69 24.87 -6.20
N LYS A 58 3.76 25.56 -5.07
CA LYS A 58 3.02 26.82 -4.80
C LYS A 58 3.72 28.08 -5.30
N GLN A 59 4.96 27.96 -5.78
CA GLN A 59 5.69 29.10 -6.31
C GLN A 59 5.03 29.59 -7.60
N ARG A 60 4.71 30.89 -7.66
CA ARG A 60 4.13 31.52 -8.85
C ARG A 60 5.24 31.84 -9.86
N ILE A 61 5.10 31.33 -11.07
CA ILE A 61 6.06 31.52 -12.17
C ILE A 61 5.34 31.92 -13.45
N GLU A 62 6.04 32.67 -14.28
CA GLU A 62 5.59 33.05 -15.61
C GLU A 62 5.70 31.88 -16.60
N PRO A 63 4.84 31.79 -17.61
CA PRO A 63 5.04 30.86 -18.71
C PRO A 63 6.34 31.18 -19.47
N TYR A 64 6.87 30.15 -20.13
CA TYR A 64 8.09 30.26 -20.92
C TYR A 64 8.16 29.15 -21.97
N ASP A 65 8.91 29.41 -23.04
CA ASP A 65 9.22 28.42 -24.07
C ASP A 65 10.70 28.04 -24.03
N LEU A 66 11.06 27.22 -23.06
CA LEU A 66 12.41 26.68 -22.91
C LEU A 66 12.33 25.21 -22.51
N THR A 67 13.18 24.38 -23.12
CA THR A 67 13.26 22.94 -22.84
C THR A 67 14.70 22.46 -22.86
N LEU A 68 15.09 21.58 -21.94
CA LEU A 68 16.40 20.94 -21.94
C LEU A 68 16.67 20.13 -23.22
N ASN A 69 15.61 19.78 -23.97
CA ASN A 69 15.80 19.04 -25.23
C ASN A 69 16.49 19.84 -26.33
N LYS A 70 16.41 21.18 -26.27
CA LYS A 70 17.06 22.10 -27.21
C LYS A 70 18.39 22.66 -26.68
N MET A 71 18.79 22.30 -25.48
CA MET A 71 20.03 22.76 -24.84
C MET A 71 21.22 21.85 -25.19
N SER A 72 22.40 22.44 -25.29
CA SER A 72 23.69 21.75 -25.38
C SER A 72 24.01 21.01 -24.07
N LEU A 73 24.95 20.09 -24.12
CA LEU A 73 25.40 19.37 -22.92
C LEU A 73 25.99 20.33 -21.86
N ALA A 74 26.71 21.37 -22.29
CA ALA A 74 27.27 22.36 -21.39
C ALA A 74 26.19 23.16 -20.65
N GLU A 75 25.14 23.58 -21.36
CA GLU A 75 24.00 24.30 -20.77
C GLU A 75 23.22 23.38 -19.79
N ILE A 76 23.02 22.10 -20.14
CA ILE A 76 22.36 21.13 -19.24
C ILE A 76 23.18 20.93 -17.97
N LYS A 77 24.51 20.82 -18.06
CA LYS A 77 25.41 20.72 -16.89
C LYS A 77 25.32 21.97 -16.01
N LYS A 78 25.36 23.16 -16.60
CA LYS A 78 25.22 24.42 -15.88
C LYS A 78 23.88 24.52 -15.15
N TRP A 79 22.78 24.17 -15.86
CA TRP A 79 21.44 24.09 -15.28
C TRP A 79 21.39 23.09 -14.13
N SER A 80 21.94 21.89 -14.29
CA SER A 80 21.96 20.85 -13.26
C SER A 80 22.71 21.30 -12.01
N ASN A 81 23.87 21.94 -12.15
CA ASN A 81 24.64 22.46 -11.02
C ASN A 81 23.82 23.51 -10.22
N GLN A 82 23.07 24.38 -10.92
CA GLN A 82 22.17 25.33 -10.24
C GLN A 82 21.05 24.61 -9.49
N VAL A 83 20.47 23.54 -10.07
CA VAL A 83 19.43 22.72 -9.43
C VAL A 83 19.99 22.00 -8.20
N VAL A 84 21.17 21.38 -8.30
CA VAL A 84 21.85 20.73 -7.16
C VAL A 84 22.09 21.73 -6.02
N LYS A 85 22.62 22.93 -6.34
CA LYS A 85 22.84 24.01 -5.35
C LYS A 85 21.54 24.45 -4.65
N LYS A 86 20.42 24.52 -5.37
CA LYS A 86 19.11 24.81 -4.76
C LYS A 86 18.57 23.63 -3.95
N LEU A 87 18.75 22.41 -4.46
CA LEU A 87 18.25 21.21 -3.82
C LEU A 87 18.97 20.91 -2.51
N SER A 88 20.29 21.13 -2.43
CA SER A 88 21.08 20.95 -1.21
C SER A 88 20.71 21.91 -0.06
N LYS A 89 20.04 23.05 -0.37
CA LYS A 89 19.51 23.97 0.65
C LYS A 89 18.22 23.49 1.30
N VAL A 90 17.48 22.58 0.64
CA VAL A 90 16.13 22.14 1.07
C VAL A 90 16.05 20.64 1.36
N ALA A 91 17.13 19.89 1.07
CA ALA A 91 17.20 18.44 1.20
C ALA A 91 18.63 17.97 1.50
N ASN A 92 18.75 16.81 2.15
CA ASN A 92 20.02 16.13 2.32
C ASN A 92 20.24 15.13 1.18
N LEU A 93 21.10 15.45 0.21
CA LEU A 93 21.34 14.64 -0.98
C LEU A 93 21.86 13.23 -0.69
N LYS A 94 22.50 13.02 0.48
CA LYS A 94 23.09 11.73 0.87
C LYS A 94 22.17 10.86 1.73
N LYS A 95 21.22 11.47 2.46
CA LYS A 95 20.35 10.77 3.42
C LYS A 95 18.89 10.66 2.98
N ASP A 96 18.38 11.66 2.25
CA ASP A 96 16.97 11.69 1.83
C ASP A 96 16.72 10.75 0.63
N GLU A 97 15.47 10.30 0.50
CA GLU A 97 15.03 9.44 -0.61
C GLU A 97 14.40 10.30 -1.72
N PHE A 98 14.95 10.20 -2.93
CA PHE A 98 14.47 10.95 -4.09
C PHE A 98 13.73 10.05 -5.07
N THR A 99 12.59 10.52 -5.59
CA THR A 99 11.89 9.88 -6.71
C THR A 99 11.85 10.82 -7.91
N PHE A 100 12.42 10.37 -9.02
CA PHE A 100 12.45 11.12 -10.27
C PHE A 100 11.29 10.70 -11.18
N LEU A 101 10.35 11.60 -11.40
CA LEU A 101 9.33 11.56 -12.46
C LEU A 101 9.74 12.50 -13.59
N ALA A 102 10.92 12.25 -14.14
CA ALA A 102 11.60 13.16 -15.04
C ALA A 102 12.35 12.40 -16.14
N GLY A 103 12.40 12.98 -17.34
CA GLY A 103 13.17 12.48 -18.47
C GLY A 103 14.68 12.47 -18.22
N GLN A 104 15.42 11.72 -19.03
CA GLN A 104 16.87 11.54 -18.83
C GLN A 104 17.63 12.86 -18.76
N LYS A 105 17.40 13.82 -19.66
CA LYS A 105 18.09 15.11 -19.67
C LYS A 105 17.89 15.92 -18.38
N TYR A 106 16.78 15.73 -17.68
CA TYR A 106 16.50 16.42 -16.41
C TYR A 106 17.15 15.75 -15.19
N ARG A 107 17.56 14.48 -15.25
CA ARG A 107 18.06 13.75 -14.09
C ARG A 107 19.52 13.28 -14.21
N GLN A 108 20.07 13.17 -15.40
CA GLN A 108 21.36 12.51 -15.62
C GLN A 108 22.54 13.13 -14.85
N TYR A 109 22.55 14.44 -14.66
CA TYR A 109 23.58 15.14 -13.89
C TYR A 109 23.18 15.48 -12.47
N LEU A 110 21.94 15.13 -12.04
CA LEU A 110 21.50 15.22 -10.66
C LEU A 110 21.76 13.90 -9.90
N ILE A 111 21.58 12.78 -10.59
CA ILE A 111 21.73 11.44 -10.00
C ILE A 111 23.11 11.19 -9.39
N PRO A 112 24.26 11.58 -9.98
CA PRO A 112 25.56 11.38 -9.37
C PRO A 112 25.74 12.04 -8.00
N GLU A 113 24.95 13.08 -7.71
CA GLU A 113 25.01 13.81 -6.45
C GLU A 113 24.11 13.22 -5.35
N ILE A 114 23.28 12.23 -5.69
CA ILE A 114 22.22 11.69 -4.83
C ILE A 114 22.45 10.20 -4.56
N ASN A 115 22.51 9.79 -3.29
CA ASN A 115 22.74 8.39 -2.94
C ASN A 115 21.50 7.50 -3.04
N ASN A 116 20.34 8.01 -2.61
CA ASN A 116 19.12 7.21 -2.50
C ASN A 116 18.06 7.74 -3.48
N TYR A 117 17.87 7.03 -4.59
CA TYR A 117 16.89 7.47 -5.60
C TYR A 117 16.13 6.33 -6.25
N LYS A 118 14.94 6.66 -6.79
CA LYS A 118 14.07 5.80 -7.58
C LYS A 118 13.67 6.49 -8.87
N ILE A 119 13.52 5.72 -9.95
CA ILE A 119 13.07 6.21 -11.26
C ILE A 119 11.94 5.29 -11.77
N PRO A 120 10.70 5.44 -11.27
CA PRO A 120 9.59 4.52 -11.59
C PRO A 120 9.27 4.40 -13.08
N LEU A 121 9.58 5.45 -13.85
CA LEU A 121 9.27 5.53 -15.29
C LEU A 121 10.49 5.24 -16.19
N LYS A 122 11.61 4.69 -15.63
CA LYS A 122 12.83 4.38 -16.41
C LYS A 122 12.51 3.38 -17.51
N GLY A 123 12.98 3.67 -18.72
CA GLY A 123 12.83 2.78 -19.89
C GLY A 123 11.45 2.82 -20.56
N LEU A 124 10.49 3.57 -20.03
CA LEU A 124 9.17 3.66 -20.62
C LEU A 124 9.09 4.83 -21.62
N GLY A 125 8.61 4.57 -22.84
CA GLY A 125 8.19 5.63 -23.77
C GLY A 125 6.99 6.41 -23.24
N ILE A 126 6.75 7.63 -23.77
CA ILE A 126 5.72 8.55 -23.25
C ILE A 126 4.33 7.91 -23.12
N GLY A 127 3.86 7.17 -24.12
CA GLY A 127 2.59 6.46 -24.06
C GLY A 127 2.51 5.43 -22.93
N LYS A 128 3.58 4.63 -22.72
CA LYS A 128 3.67 3.66 -21.64
C LYS A 128 3.77 4.34 -20.27
N GLN A 129 4.47 5.49 -20.16
CA GLN A 129 4.50 6.29 -18.92
C GLN A 129 3.09 6.76 -18.56
N LEU A 130 2.35 7.31 -19.53
CA LEU A 130 0.99 7.78 -19.30
C LEU A 130 0.05 6.64 -18.90
N GLY A 131 0.12 5.48 -19.55
CA GLY A 131 -0.63 4.29 -19.19
C GLY A 131 -0.33 3.82 -17.76
N TYR A 132 0.96 3.71 -17.41
CA TYR A 132 1.41 3.34 -16.06
C TYR A 132 0.84 4.30 -14.99
N LEU A 133 1.02 5.61 -15.19
CA LEU A 133 0.55 6.63 -14.25
C LEU A 133 -0.97 6.64 -14.12
N LYS A 134 -1.69 6.53 -15.24
CA LYS A 134 -3.16 6.45 -15.27
C LYS A 134 -3.66 5.26 -14.46
N ASN A 135 -3.05 4.08 -14.65
CA ASN A 135 -3.44 2.88 -13.91
C ASN A 135 -3.16 3.02 -12.40
N LYS A 136 -2.02 3.61 -12.03
CA LYS A 136 -1.68 3.87 -10.62
C LYS A 136 -2.69 4.83 -9.97
N VAL A 137 -2.98 5.95 -10.60
CA VAL A 137 -3.95 6.94 -10.08
C VAL A 137 -5.36 6.35 -10.01
N ALA A 138 -5.80 5.61 -11.05
CA ALA A 138 -7.10 4.95 -11.03
C ALA A 138 -7.21 3.91 -9.90
N ASN A 139 -6.14 3.18 -9.61
CA ASN A 139 -6.13 2.23 -8.50
C ASN A 139 -6.25 2.92 -7.13
N GLU A 140 -5.58 4.07 -6.94
CA GLU A 140 -5.73 4.88 -5.71
C GLU A 140 -7.17 5.34 -5.51
N GLU A 141 -7.82 5.84 -6.57
CA GLU A 141 -9.21 6.26 -6.54
C GLU A 141 -10.16 5.11 -6.19
N LYS A 142 -9.95 3.92 -6.77
CA LYS A 142 -10.71 2.70 -6.44
C LYS A 142 -10.50 2.27 -5.00
N CYS A 143 -9.26 2.28 -4.53
CA CYS A 143 -8.94 1.94 -3.14
C CYS A 143 -9.61 2.92 -2.16
N SER A 144 -9.61 4.21 -2.45
CA SER A 144 -10.35 5.22 -1.66
C SER A 144 -11.86 4.94 -1.63
N GLN A 145 -12.46 4.57 -2.78
CA GLN A 145 -13.88 4.20 -2.84
C GLN A 145 -14.18 2.96 -1.98
N LEU A 146 -13.31 1.92 -2.01
CA LEU A 146 -13.45 0.74 -1.16
C LEU A 146 -13.41 1.09 0.32
N HIS A 147 -12.45 1.93 0.74
CA HIS A 147 -12.35 2.36 2.14
C HIS A 147 -13.60 3.10 2.59
N ARG A 148 -14.09 4.06 1.79
CA ARG A 148 -15.35 4.77 2.10
C ARG A 148 -16.53 3.81 2.21
N TYR A 149 -16.69 2.90 1.24
CA TYR A 149 -17.77 1.93 1.24
C TYR A 149 -17.71 1.00 2.46
N PHE A 150 -16.59 0.35 2.73
CA PHE A 150 -16.50 -0.58 3.86
C PHE A 150 -16.49 0.12 5.22
N ASN A 151 -16.06 1.38 5.32
CA ASN A 151 -16.18 2.16 6.54
C ASN A 151 -17.63 2.62 6.82
N SER A 152 -18.49 2.70 5.81
CA SER A 152 -19.92 3.04 5.99
C SER A 152 -20.78 1.84 6.44
N LEU A 153 -20.29 0.60 6.29
CA LEU A 153 -21.05 -0.59 6.70
C LEU A 153 -21.07 -0.77 8.21
N LYS A 154 -22.10 -1.48 8.70
CA LYS A 154 -22.25 -1.81 10.12
C LYS A 154 -21.01 -2.55 10.64
N ARG A 155 -20.30 -1.93 11.56
CA ARG A 155 -19.09 -2.45 12.19
C ARG A 155 -19.42 -3.48 13.28
N LEU A 156 -18.82 -4.65 13.18
CA LEU A 156 -18.87 -5.71 14.18
C LEU A 156 -17.51 -5.84 14.88
N LYS A 157 -17.52 -6.24 16.14
CA LYS A 157 -16.33 -6.51 16.95
C LYS A 157 -16.64 -7.63 17.95
N PHE A 158 -15.61 -8.23 18.52
CA PHE A 158 -15.79 -9.22 19.58
C PHE A 158 -16.31 -8.58 20.87
N PRO A 159 -17.26 -9.21 21.59
CA PRO A 159 -18.02 -10.40 21.18
C PRO A 159 -19.09 -10.07 20.13
N PHE A 160 -19.32 -10.98 19.18
CA PHE A 160 -20.33 -10.83 18.13
C PHE A 160 -21.31 -12.01 18.11
N LEU A 161 -22.53 -11.73 17.62
CA LEU A 161 -23.59 -12.72 17.52
C LEU A 161 -23.66 -13.31 16.11
N ASP A 162 -23.81 -14.61 15.99
CA ASP A 162 -23.92 -15.35 14.73
C ASP A 162 -25.05 -14.81 13.81
N LYS A 163 -26.16 -14.33 14.39
CA LYS A 163 -27.28 -13.74 13.64
C LYS A 163 -26.91 -12.51 12.83
N ASN A 164 -25.83 -11.82 13.22
CA ASN A 164 -25.33 -10.62 12.54
C ASN A 164 -24.38 -10.94 11.37
N ILE A 165 -24.09 -12.22 11.13
CA ILE A 165 -23.13 -12.67 10.12
C ILE A 165 -23.88 -13.50 9.09
N PRO A 166 -23.83 -13.16 7.78
CA PRO A 166 -24.43 -13.96 6.72
C PRO A 166 -23.80 -15.36 6.66
N LYS A 167 -24.51 -16.31 6.03
CA LYS A 167 -23.97 -17.66 5.86
C LYS A 167 -22.78 -17.69 4.91
N ASN A 168 -22.86 -16.94 3.80
CA ASN A 168 -21.85 -16.79 2.78
C ASN A 168 -21.49 -15.33 2.58
N GLY A 169 -20.22 -15.01 2.26
CA GLY A 169 -19.80 -13.63 2.01
C GLY A 169 -18.32 -13.40 2.19
N ILE A 170 -17.96 -12.14 2.14
CA ILE A 170 -16.60 -11.63 2.37
C ILE A 170 -16.60 -10.85 3.68
N TYR A 171 -15.52 -10.97 4.44
CA TYR A 171 -15.25 -10.13 5.61
C TYR A 171 -14.06 -9.22 5.36
N ILE A 172 -14.13 -8.02 5.91
CA ILE A 172 -13.07 -7.01 5.86
C ILE A 172 -12.67 -6.68 7.29
N LEU A 173 -11.39 -6.84 7.65
CA LEU A 173 -10.89 -6.50 8.99
C LEU A 173 -10.22 -5.13 8.98
N PHE A 174 -10.43 -4.43 10.07
CA PHE A 174 -9.78 -3.18 10.40
C PHE A 174 -9.06 -3.33 11.74
N GLU A 175 -7.91 -2.69 11.88
CA GLU A 175 -7.11 -2.73 13.10
C GLU A 175 -7.10 -1.36 13.77
N LYS A 176 -7.21 -1.33 15.08
CA LYS A 176 -7.25 -0.11 15.88
C LYS A 176 -6.02 0.75 15.63
N LYS A 177 -6.22 2.07 15.48
CA LYS A 177 -5.19 3.08 15.19
C LYS A 177 -4.58 3.01 13.78
N GLU A 178 -4.97 2.08 12.93
CA GLU A 178 -4.57 2.05 11.53
C GLU A 178 -5.56 2.85 10.69
N LEU A 179 -5.08 3.91 10.04
CA LEU A 179 -5.90 4.85 9.25
C LEU A 179 -5.40 4.92 7.80
N ALA A 180 -6.33 5.04 6.85
CA ALA A 180 -6.07 5.32 5.44
C ALA A 180 -7.33 5.91 4.79
N HIS A 181 -7.19 6.74 3.76
CA HIS A 181 -8.29 7.31 2.99
C HIS A 181 -9.40 7.92 3.87
N GLU A 182 -8.99 8.72 4.86
CA GLU A 182 -9.89 9.43 5.80
C GLU A 182 -10.76 8.51 6.68
N GLY A 183 -10.41 7.23 6.78
CA GLY A 183 -11.12 6.24 7.59
C GLY A 183 -10.20 5.18 8.20
N ASN A 184 -10.81 4.13 8.76
CA ASN A 184 -10.04 2.99 9.25
C ASN A 184 -9.42 2.24 8.08
N ARG A 185 -8.13 1.92 8.19
CA ARG A 185 -7.39 1.16 7.16
C ARG A 185 -7.84 -0.29 7.14
N ILE A 186 -8.12 -0.79 5.95
CA ILE A 186 -8.37 -2.20 5.72
C ILE A 186 -7.03 -2.94 5.87
N VAL A 187 -6.98 -3.92 6.77
CA VAL A 187 -5.76 -4.66 7.10
C VAL A 187 -5.82 -6.14 6.69
N ARG A 188 -7.03 -6.64 6.42
CA ARG A 188 -7.23 -7.99 5.92
C ARG A 188 -8.58 -8.10 5.23
N ILE A 189 -8.61 -8.87 4.16
CA ILE A 189 -9.81 -9.30 3.45
C ILE A 189 -9.82 -10.83 3.48
N GLY A 190 -10.97 -11.44 3.54
CA GLY A 190 -11.05 -12.86 3.45
C GLY A 190 -12.47 -13.41 3.26
N THR A 191 -12.52 -14.66 2.86
CA THR A 191 -13.76 -15.42 2.68
C THR A 191 -13.57 -16.88 3.10
N HIS A 192 -14.43 -17.73 2.64
CA HIS A 192 -14.44 -19.18 2.87
C HIS A 192 -14.66 -19.94 1.55
N THR A 193 -14.24 -21.20 1.50
CA THR A 193 -14.37 -22.03 0.30
C THR A 193 -15.57 -22.96 0.31
N GLY A 194 -16.00 -23.41 1.49
CA GLY A 194 -17.17 -24.27 1.66
C GLY A 194 -18.49 -23.49 1.71
N LEU A 195 -19.60 -24.18 1.62
CA LEU A 195 -20.94 -23.60 1.72
C LEU A 195 -21.25 -23.23 3.18
N ASN A 196 -21.84 -22.05 3.40
CA ASN A 196 -22.32 -21.57 4.71
C ASN A 196 -21.24 -21.47 5.81
N GLN A 197 -19.97 -21.22 5.44
CA GLN A 197 -18.85 -21.29 6.40
C GLN A 197 -18.33 -19.92 6.86
N LEU A 198 -18.95 -18.80 6.51
CA LEU A 198 -18.44 -17.48 6.92
C LEU A 198 -18.39 -17.31 8.44
N ARG A 199 -19.47 -17.75 9.15
CA ARG A 199 -19.54 -17.72 10.62
C ARG A 199 -18.44 -18.55 11.27
N SER A 200 -18.26 -19.79 10.79
CA SER A 200 -17.19 -20.67 11.26
C SER A 200 -15.82 -20.05 11.03
N ARG A 201 -15.61 -19.43 9.86
CA ARG A 201 -14.34 -18.77 9.52
C ARG A 201 -13.99 -17.63 10.47
N LEU A 202 -14.96 -16.80 10.81
CA LEU A 202 -14.76 -15.72 11.78
C LEU A 202 -14.52 -16.25 13.19
N LYS A 203 -15.21 -17.33 13.61
CA LYS A 203 -14.92 -18.01 14.89
C LYS A 203 -13.51 -18.59 14.93
N GLN A 204 -13.01 -19.15 13.83
CA GLN A 204 -11.61 -19.61 13.73
C GLN A 204 -10.61 -18.45 13.93
N HIS A 205 -10.95 -17.23 13.55
CA HIS A 205 -10.09 -16.08 13.74
C HIS A 205 -10.14 -15.53 15.18
N PHE A 206 -11.34 -15.34 15.70
CA PHE A 206 -11.56 -14.57 16.93
C PHE A 206 -11.66 -15.41 18.20
N ILE A 207 -12.09 -16.68 18.08
CA ILE A 207 -12.48 -17.51 19.25
C ILE A 207 -11.63 -18.77 19.35
N GLN A 208 -11.51 -19.54 18.24
CA GLN A 208 -10.84 -20.83 18.29
C GLN A 208 -9.32 -20.67 18.38
N GLU A 209 -8.74 -21.14 19.47
CA GLU A 209 -7.28 -21.10 19.72
C GLU A 209 -6.54 -22.16 18.91
N ASN A 210 -6.55 -22.02 17.58
CA ASN A 210 -5.90 -22.95 16.66
C ASN A 210 -5.27 -22.21 15.46
N LYS A 211 -3.95 -22.03 15.51
CA LYS A 211 -3.15 -21.37 14.47
C LYS A 211 -3.21 -22.09 13.11
N ASP A 212 -3.37 -23.39 13.10
CA ASP A 212 -3.33 -24.19 11.88
C ASP A 212 -4.67 -24.17 11.13
N ARG A 213 -5.76 -23.78 11.79
CA ARG A 213 -7.07 -23.47 11.17
C ARG A 213 -7.18 -22.02 10.73
N SER A 214 -6.25 -21.14 11.16
CA SER A 214 -6.29 -19.71 10.85
C SER A 214 -4.90 -19.14 10.59
N ILE A 215 -4.54 -19.02 9.30
CA ILE A 215 -3.28 -18.36 8.92
C ILE A 215 -3.19 -16.91 9.45
N PHE A 216 -4.32 -16.24 9.72
CA PHE A 216 -4.35 -14.94 10.35
C PHE A 216 -3.80 -15.00 11.78
N ARG A 217 -4.29 -15.94 12.60
CA ARG A 217 -3.78 -16.20 13.94
C ARG A 217 -2.29 -16.59 13.89
N LYS A 218 -1.94 -17.50 12.98
CA LYS A 218 -0.56 -17.95 12.78
C LYS A 218 0.38 -16.77 12.51
N ASN A 219 -0.03 -15.80 11.66
CA ASN A 219 0.76 -14.61 11.36
C ASN A 219 0.92 -13.68 12.57
N ILE A 220 -0.11 -13.48 13.38
CA ILE A 220 -0.03 -12.65 14.60
C ILE A 220 0.89 -13.33 15.63
N GLY A 221 0.78 -14.65 15.81
CA GLY A 221 1.68 -15.42 16.68
C GLY A 221 3.14 -15.32 16.25
N ARG A 222 3.41 -15.38 14.94
CA ARG A 222 4.74 -15.12 14.36
C ARG A 222 5.29 -13.75 14.78
N CYS A 223 4.46 -12.73 14.77
CA CYS A 223 4.88 -11.38 15.18
C CYS A 223 5.24 -11.32 16.67
N PHE A 224 4.48 -11.97 17.54
CA PHE A 224 4.81 -12.04 18.97
C PHE A 224 6.16 -12.72 19.20
N LEU A 225 6.36 -13.88 18.60
CA LEU A 225 7.58 -14.67 18.75
C LEU A 225 8.79 -13.96 18.14
N ASN A 226 8.67 -13.44 16.93
CA ASN A 226 9.77 -12.76 16.25
C ASN A 226 10.18 -11.46 16.95
N LYS A 227 9.22 -10.70 17.49
CA LYS A 227 9.50 -9.50 18.29
C LYS A 227 10.34 -9.81 19.52
N GLN A 228 10.12 -10.97 20.14
CA GLN A 228 10.83 -11.43 21.33
C GLN A 228 12.09 -12.24 21.00
N LYS A 229 12.37 -12.48 19.70
CA LYS A 229 13.44 -13.38 19.23
C LYS A 229 13.33 -14.78 19.86
N ASP A 230 12.09 -15.26 20.08
CA ASP A 230 11.80 -16.52 20.73
C ASP A 230 12.03 -17.69 19.76
N SER A 231 12.89 -18.65 20.13
CA SER A 231 13.20 -19.86 19.34
C SER A 231 11.98 -20.75 19.08
N PHE A 232 10.91 -20.59 19.86
CA PHE A 232 9.65 -21.30 19.62
C PHE A 232 9.00 -20.94 18.29
N LEU A 233 9.46 -19.89 17.61
CA LEU A 233 8.99 -19.53 16.27
C LEU A 233 9.10 -20.68 15.27
N GLU A 234 10.17 -21.46 15.31
CA GLU A 234 10.35 -22.64 14.47
C GLU A 234 9.30 -23.72 14.76
N LYS A 235 9.00 -23.95 16.03
CA LYS A 235 7.96 -24.91 16.45
C LYS A 235 6.55 -24.42 16.14
N TRP A 236 6.32 -23.08 16.15
CA TRP A 236 5.07 -22.46 15.75
C TRP A 236 4.75 -22.69 14.26
N GLU A 237 5.75 -22.90 13.41
CA GLU A 237 5.55 -23.18 11.97
C GLU A 237 5.01 -24.59 11.72
N LEU A 238 5.27 -25.55 12.60
CA LEU A 238 4.82 -26.94 12.44
C LEU A 238 3.31 -27.02 12.35
N ASP A 239 2.81 -27.81 11.37
CA ASP A 239 1.39 -28.03 11.15
C ASP A 239 0.92 -29.27 11.94
N LEU A 240 -0.28 -29.17 12.52
CA LEU A 240 -0.93 -30.24 13.28
C LEU A 240 -2.30 -30.60 12.70
N THR A 241 -2.58 -30.23 11.45
CA THR A 241 -3.91 -30.41 10.85
C THR A 241 -4.14 -31.84 10.35
N ALA A 242 -3.21 -32.38 9.59
CA ALA A 242 -3.27 -33.74 9.09
C ALA A 242 -2.82 -34.74 10.16
N LYS A 243 -3.42 -35.93 10.18
CA LYS A 243 -3.08 -36.99 11.16
C LYS A 243 -1.58 -37.33 11.17
N LYS A 244 -1.00 -37.52 9.99
CA LYS A 244 0.45 -37.79 9.79
C LYS A 244 1.33 -36.68 10.37
N ASP A 245 0.98 -35.41 10.09
CA ASP A 245 1.76 -34.26 10.58
C ASP A 245 1.62 -34.10 12.10
N LYS A 246 0.42 -34.38 12.64
CA LYS A 246 0.19 -34.39 14.09
C LYS A 246 1.02 -35.43 14.77
N GLU A 247 1.05 -36.68 14.29
CA GLU A 247 1.86 -37.79 14.85
C GLU A 247 3.36 -37.44 14.84
N LYS A 248 3.85 -36.88 13.71
CA LYS A 248 5.26 -36.51 13.54
C LYS A 248 5.67 -35.32 14.43
N ASN A 249 4.82 -34.30 14.49
CA ASN A 249 5.21 -32.99 15.04
C ASN A 249 4.83 -32.83 16.53
N SER A 250 3.86 -33.59 17.07
CA SER A 250 3.36 -33.40 18.43
C SER A 250 4.46 -33.54 19.51
N GLN A 251 5.42 -34.44 19.31
CA GLN A 251 6.53 -34.66 20.24
C GLN A 251 7.52 -33.48 20.27
N LEU A 252 7.51 -32.61 19.25
CA LEU A 252 8.42 -31.49 19.11
C LEU A 252 7.87 -30.18 19.70
N ILE A 253 6.61 -30.20 20.17
CA ILE A 253 5.89 -28.99 20.54
C ILE A 253 5.62 -28.95 22.04
N ASP A 254 6.05 -27.86 22.68
CA ASP A 254 5.56 -27.50 24.01
C ASP A 254 4.13 -26.94 23.90
N PHE A 255 3.15 -27.78 24.16
CA PHE A 255 1.73 -27.42 24.11
C PHE A 255 1.32 -26.37 25.15
N LYS A 256 1.99 -26.32 26.30
CA LYS A 256 1.74 -25.30 27.34
C LYS A 256 2.15 -23.92 26.80
N LYS A 257 3.34 -23.85 26.19
CA LYS A 257 3.83 -22.62 25.56
C LYS A 257 2.96 -22.21 24.35
N GLN A 258 2.61 -23.19 23.49
CA GLN A 258 1.72 -22.93 22.36
C GLN A 258 0.38 -22.34 22.82
N LYS A 259 -0.25 -22.91 23.85
CA LYS A 259 -1.51 -22.40 24.43
C LYS A 259 -1.38 -20.97 24.94
N LYS A 260 -0.30 -20.64 25.66
CA LYS A 260 -0.04 -19.28 26.13
C LYS A 260 0.07 -18.28 24.96
N ILE A 261 0.70 -18.68 23.86
CA ILE A 261 0.82 -17.83 22.68
C ILE A 261 -0.55 -17.67 22.00
N GLU A 262 -1.31 -18.75 21.84
CA GLU A 262 -2.67 -18.69 21.29
C GLU A 262 -3.58 -17.76 22.10
N GLN A 263 -3.51 -17.78 23.43
CA GLN A 263 -4.24 -16.86 24.31
C GLN A 263 -3.84 -15.39 24.07
N LYS A 264 -2.54 -15.10 23.93
CA LYS A 264 -2.05 -13.77 23.56
C LYS A 264 -2.58 -13.34 22.20
N VAL A 265 -2.60 -14.26 21.23
CA VAL A 265 -3.16 -14.01 19.89
C VAL A 265 -4.65 -13.72 19.96
N SER A 266 -5.43 -14.53 20.72
CA SER A 266 -6.86 -14.30 20.94
C SER A 266 -7.13 -12.92 21.51
N LYS A 267 -6.44 -12.58 22.61
CA LYS A 267 -6.58 -11.27 23.25
C LYS A 267 -6.23 -10.13 22.29
N TYR A 268 -5.13 -10.25 21.56
CA TYR A 268 -4.74 -9.22 20.59
C TYR A 268 -5.79 -9.02 19.50
N ILE A 269 -6.34 -10.10 18.92
CA ILE A 269 -7.34 -10.03 17.88
C ILE A 269 -8.63 -9.41 18.43
N GLN A 270 -9.10 -9.86 19.59
CA GLN A 270 -10.34 -9.41 20.21
C GLN A 270 -10.29 -7.93 20.60
N ASP A 271 -9.16 -7.46 21.14
CA ASP A 271 -8.98 -6.08 21.60
C ASP A 271 -8.73 -5.07 20.47
N ASN A 272 -8.14 -5.51 19.36
CA ASN A 272 -7.63 -4.60 18.35
C ASN A 272 -8.37 -4.67 16.99
N PHE A 273 -9.15 -5.72 16.73
CA PHE A 273 -9.80 -5.85 15.42
C PHE A 273 -11.31 -5.67 15.49
N SER A 274 -11.79 -5.02 14.46
CA SER A 274 -13.21 -4.96 14.13
C SER A 274 -13.39 -5.36 12.66
N PHE A 275 -14.59 -5.71 12.25
CA PHE A 275 -14.84 -6.16 10.90
C PHE A 275 -16.22 -5.75 10.38
N VAL A 276 -16.34 -5.77 9.07
CA VAL A 276 -17.62 -5.73 8.37
C VAL A 276 -17.76 -7.00 7.54
N VAL A 277 -18.99 -7.39 7.25
CA VAL A 277 -19.32 -8.54 6.40
C VAL A 277 -20.31 -8.08 5.35
N PHE A 278 -20.21 -8.63 4.15
CA PHE A 278 -21.21 -8.43 3.12
C PHE A 278 -21.51 -9.76 2.41
N PRO A 279 -22.80 -10.04 2.12
CA PRO A 279 -23.23 -11.32 1.60
C PRO A 279 -22.83 -11.47 0.13
N ILE A 280 -22.31 -12.62 -0.24
CA ILE A 280 -22.13 -13.05 -1.63
C ILE A 280 -22.34 -14.57 -1.67
N GLU A 281 -23.43 -15.02 -2.26
CA GLU A 281 -23.78 -16.43 -2.29
C GLU A 281 -22.94 -17.23 -3.28
N ASP A 282 -22.72 -16.71 -4.49
CA ASP A 282 -21.93 -17.39 -5.52
C ASP A 282 -20.46 -17.50 -5.11
N LYS A 283 -19.95 -18.73 -5.05
CA LYS A 283 -18.58 -19.05 -4.63
C LYS A 283 -17.52 -18.46 -5.59
N LYS A 284 -17.75 -18.58 -6.91
CA LYS A 284 -16.76 -18.11 -7.90
C LYS A 284 -16.65 -16.60 -7.86
N LYS A 285 -17.80 -15.90 -7.82
CA LYS A 285 -17.88 -14.45 -7.68
C LYS A 285 -17.20 -13.99 -6.38
N ARG A 286 -17.46 -14.67 -5.26
CA ARG A 286 -16.89 -14.35 -3.94
C ARG A 286 -15.36 -14.45 -3.92
N LEU A 287 -14.80 -15.54 -4.45
CA LEU A 287 -13.34 -15.74 -4.51
C LEU A 287 -12.67 -14.75 -5.47
N ALA A 288 -13.26 -14.51 -6.63
CA ALA A 288 -12.74 -13.54 -7.60
C ALA A 288 -12.73 -12.11 -7.01
N LEU A 289 -13.82 -11.73 -6.34
CA LEU A 289 -13.93 -10.40 -5.75
C LEU A 289 -12.97 -10.22 -4.54
N GLU A 290 -12.81 -11.25 -3.69
CA GLU A 290 -11.81 -11.25 -2.62
C GLU A 290 -10.41 -10.97 -3.17
N SER A 291 -9.98 -11.73 -4.19
CA SER A 291 -8.68 -11.59 -4.83
C SER A 291 -8.47 -10.18 -5.39
N LYS A 292 -9.44 -9.65 -6.14
CA LYS A 292 -9.38 -8.31 -6.72
C LYS A 292 -9.36 -7.20 -5.67
N ILE A 293 -10.13 -7.32 -4.57
CA ILE A 293 -10.10 -6.36 -3.46
C ILE A 293 -8.72 -6.37 -2.80
N ILE A 294 -8.16 -7.55 -2.49
CA ILE A 294 -6.81 -7.69 -1.91
C ILE A 294 -5.79 -7.02 -2.83
N SER A 295 -5.85 -7.31 -4.13
CA SER A 295 -4.92 -6.73 -5.11
C SER A 295 -5.04 -5.21 -5.17
N THR A 296 -6.25 -4.66 -5.23
CA THR A 296 -6.49 -3.21 -5.27
C THR A 296 -5.86 -2.51 -4.07
N ILE A 297 -6.03 -3.06 -2.86
CA ILE A 297 -5.50 -2.47 -1.63
C ILE A 297 -3.98 -2.63 -1.53
N SER A 298 -3.44 -3.79 -1.89
CA SER A 298 -2.00 -4.03 -1.85
C SER A 298 -1.21 -3.17 -2.85
N LEU A 299 -1.81 -2.81 -3.98
CA LEU A 299 -1.23 -1.91 -4.99
C LEU A 299 -1.36 -0.43 -4.64
N CYS A 300 -2.14 -0.07 -3.61
CA CYS A 300 -2.36 1.30 -3.19
C CYS A 300 -1.16 1.85 -2.42
N ASN A 301 -0.68 3.03 -2.80
CA ASN A 301 0.42 3.70 -2.09
C ASN A 301 -0.04 4.45 -0.85
N GLU A 302 -1.32 4.83 -0.77
CA GLU A 302 -1.89 5.55 0.37
C GLU A 302 -2.25 4.64 1.55
N CYS A 303 -2.40 3.33 1.31
CA CYS A 303 -2.74 2.32 2.33
C CYS A 303 -1.53 1.82 3.12
N LYS A 304 -0.48 2.62 3.29
CA LYS A 304 0.68 2.20 4.07
C LYS A 304 0.34 2.12 5.56
N PRO A 305 0.86 1.11 6.27
CA PRO A 305 0.63 0.97 7.70
C PRO A 305 1.28 2.12 8.49
N SER A 306 0.75 2.38 9.70
CA SER A 306 1.38 3.31 10.64
C SER A 306 2.80 2.86 11.02
N LYS A 307 3.65 3.80 11.43
CA LYS A 307 5.05 3.49 11.81
C LYS A 307 5.17 2.41 12.89
N ASN A 308 4.17 2.29 13.75
CA ASN A 308 4.15 1.35 14.88
C ASN A 308 3.28 0.12 14.63
N TRP A 309 2.88 -0.14 13.39
CA TRP A 309 2.04 -1.29 13.08
C TRP A 309 2.68 -2.61 13.52
N PHE A 310 1.91 -3.41 14.24
CA PHE A 310 2.42 -4.66 14.81
C PHE A 310 2.92 -5.65 13.75
N GLY A 311 2.36 -5.63 12.54
CA GLY A 311 2.75 -6.46 11.41
C GLY A 311 4.19 -6.27 10.93
N PHE A 312 4.87 -5.16 11.30
CA PHE A 312 6.31 -5.00 11.01
C PHE A 312 7.20 -6.00 11.77
N ASN A 313 6.68 -6.62 12.84
CA ASN A 313 7.37 -7.70 13.52
C ASN A 313 7.21 -9.06 12.82
N SER A 314 6.51 -9.14 11.68
CA SER A 314 6.36 -10.41 10.96
C SER A 314 7.68 -10.87 10.33
N PRO A 315 8.03 -12.17 10.40
CA PRO A 315 9.13 -12.73 9.62
C PRO A 315 8.77 -12.84 8.11
N LYS A 316 7.49 -12.68 7.74
CA LYS A 316 7.03 -12.74 6.35
C LYS A 316 7.15 -11.37 5.69
N GLY A 317 8.08 -11.21 4.73
CA GLY A 317 8.31 -9.95 3.99
C GLY A 317 7.04 -9.39 3.35
N LYS A 318 6.23 -10.25 2.71
CA LYS A 318 4.96 -9.86 2.07
C LYS A 318 3.99 -9.13 3.01
N ILE A 319 3.92 -9.48 4.30
CA ILE A 319 3.08 -8.78 5.28
C ILE A 319 3.61 -7.37 5.52
N LYS A 320 4.92 -7.23 5.74
CA LYS A 320 5.57 -5.93 5.97
C LYS A 320 5.45 -5.00 4.77
N GLU A 321 5.63 -5.52 3.57
CA GLU A 321 5.60 -4.77 2.31
C GLU A 321 4.19 -4.30 1.94
N SER A 322 3.20 -5.21 2.03
CA SER A 322 1.82 -4.90 1.69
C SER A 322 1.08 -4.09 2.76
N GLY A 323 1.49 -4.19 4.01
CA GLY A 323 0.72 -3.67 5.15
C GLY A 323 -0.56 -4.44 5.45
N LEU A 324 -0.71 -5.65 4.91
CA LEU A 324 -1.88 -6.50 5.09
C LEU A 324 -1.50 -7.77 5.84
N TRP A 325 -2.40 -8.26 6.70
CA TRP A 325 -2.27 -9.57 7.35
C TRP A 325 -2.55 -10.73 6.37
N LEU A 326 -1.92 -10.65 5.17
CA LEU A 326 -2.08 -11.57 4.04
C LEU A 326 -0.74 -11.83 3.36
N VAL A 327 -0.61 -13.00 2.74
CA VAL A 327 0.57 -13.39 1.95
C VAL A 327 0.19 -13.81 0.51
N ASN A 328 -1.10 -14.09 0.28
CA ASN A 328 -1.63 -14.51 -1.01
C ASN A 328 -2.49 -13.40 -1.63
N GLU A 329 -2.76 -13.51 -2.94
CA GLU A 329 -3.60 -12.60 -3.75
C GLU A 329 -3.08 -11.15 -3.83
N LEU A 330 -1.90 -10.87 -3.29
CA LEU A 330 -1.25 -9.56 -3.34
C LEU A 330 -0.75 -9.24 -4.75
N TYR A 331 -0.91 -7.98 -5.18
CA TYR A 331 -0.32 -7.43 -6.42
C TYR A 331 -0.75 -8.13 -7.72
N LYS A 332 -1.92 -8.77 -7.71
CA LYS A 332 -2.56 -9.37 -8.88
C LYS A 332 -3.39 -8.34 -9.67
N GLU A 333 -4.42 -8.79 -10.35
CA GLU A 333 -5.36 -7.93 -11.06
C GLU A 333 -6.25 -7.15 -10.07
N PRO A 334 -6.25 -5.80 -10.11
CA PRO A 334 -7.13 -4.99 -9.25
C PRO A 334 -8.56 -4.94 -9.80
N LEU A 335 -9.48 -4.42 -8.99
CA LEU A 335 -10.87 -4.18 -9.39
C LEU A 335 -10.96 -3.28 -10.63
N SER A 336 -11.84 -3.65 -11.56
CA SER A 336 -12.28 -2.79 -12.66
C SER A 336 -13.35 -1.79 -12.18
N ASP A 337 -13.69 -0.82 -13.03
CA ASP A 337 -14.79 0.12 -12.72
C ASP A 337 -16.14 -0.60 -12.67
N LYS A 338 -16.31 -1.68 -13.46
CA LYS A 338 -17.48 -2.56 -13.40
C LYS A 338 -17.59 -3.26 -12.06
N ASP A 339 -16.48 -3.84 -11.57
CA ASP A 339 -16.45 -4.52 -10.26
C ASP A 339 -16.83 -3.56 -9.12
N ILE A 340 -16.38 -2.29 -9.16
CA ILE A 340 -16.72 -1.27 -8.15
C ILE A 340 -18.22 -0.93 -8.17
N LYS A 341 -18.81 -0.82 -9.36
CA LYS A 341 -20.26 -0.57 -9.50
C LYS A 341 -21.08 -1.75 -8.95
N GLU A 342 -20.70 -2.98 -9.32
CA GLU A 342 -21.36 -4.19 -8.85
C GLU A 342 -21.26 -4.34 -7.32
N LEU A 343 -20.12 -4.00 -6.73
CA LEU A 343 -19.90 -4.09 -5.28
C LEU A 343 -20.81 -3.13 -4.49
N LYS A 344 -21.12 -1.95 -5.05
CA LYS A 344 -22.05 -0.98 -4.42
C LYS A 344 -23.52 -1.36 -4.51
N ASN A 345 -23.86 -2.29 -5.40
CA ASN A 345 -25.23 -2.77 -5.62
C ASN A 345 -25.53 -4.09 -4.85
N ILE A 346 -24.58 -4.58 -4.07
CA ILE A 346 -24.73 -5.72 -3.16
C ILE A 346 -25.15 -5.22 -1.78
#